data_9fe3e61bd02d8d7e14e08566691530c5
#
_entry.id   9fe3e61bd02d8d7e14e08566691530c5
#
_cell.length_a   1.000
_cell.length_b   1.000
_cell.length_c   1.000
_cell.angle_alpha   90.00
_cell.angle_beta   90.00
_cell.angle_gamma   90.00
#
_symmetry.space_group_name_H-M   'P 1'
#
loop_
_entity.id
_entity.type
_entity.pdbx_description
1 polymer ?
#
loop_
_entity_poly.entity_id
_entity_poly.type
_entity_poly.pdbx_seq_one_letter_code
_entity_poly.pdbx_strand_id
1 'polypeptide(L)'
;IFNIFQILKVDENEGICYSRHISKLDVVYQILSQQENPQEIISFNKIVKKMYMDMNIVPEKIQPGDTITSFNAEEYPTISDFIRYVKKDIEEIKQQKPESKAEEQLLINEIERLDNILRIFESVRDDYGKFLDGHTSINNIMDIQGIVFNIKNISLLPSHISNTILFNTLSICWDNCTRNGLIMKKLYEEGKISINDVTHFLVEFDEFHKIMNAKFPVALQLFTDMQREMRKVFGGLVLATQSISECIPEASSEKSVQQIKDLFSFSNYKFIGIQDESLVPKLKTAFGNSLTEAEYKRIPRLQQGNFILSIQGDKNIEFKVYVSDYEINLFRGGA
;
A
#
# COMPACT_ATOMS: atom_id res chain seq x y z
N ILE A 1 10.27 -5.90 -10.43
CA ILE A 1 10.12 -4.44 -10.26
C ILE A 1 8.67 -4.08 -10.47
N PHE A 2 8.18 -3.13 -9.70
CA PHE A 2 6.93 -2.42 -9.97
C PHE A 2 7.27 -0.93 -10.12
N ASN A 3 7.09 -0.42 -11.31
CA ASN A 3 7.36 0.99 -11.61
C ASN A 3 6.41 1.90 -10.81
N ILE A 4 6.97 2.79 -9.99
CA ILE A 4 6.17 3.74 -9.20
C ILE A 4 5.40 4.74 -10.07
N PHE A 5 5.89 5.03 -11.27
CA PHE A 5 5.29 5.97 -12.22
C PHE A 5 4.28 5.35 -13.18
N GLN A 6 4.04 4.04 -13.12
CA GLN A 6 3.03 3.41 -13.95
C GLN A 6 1.62 3.71 -13.42
N ILE A 7 0.76 4.21 -14.30
CA ILE A 7 -0.65 4.49 -13.99
C ILE A 7 -1.47 3.22 -14.25
N LEU A 8 -2.23 2.79 -13.26
CA LEU A 8 -3.12 1.63 -13.36
C LEU A 8 -4.57 2.07 -13.52
N LYS A 9 -5.37 1.29 -14.26
CA LYS A 9 -6.80 1.53 -14.43
C LYS A 9 -7.54 1.14 -13.14
N VAL A 10 -8.15 2.13 -12.49
CA VAL A 10 -8.92 1.97 -11.24
C VAL A 10 -10.33 2.53 -11.35
N ASP A 11 -10.63 3.21 -12.45
CA ASP A 11 -11.93 3.82 -12.76
C ASP A 11 -12.11 3.88 -14.29
N GLU A 12 -13.33 4.06 -14.75
CA GLU A 12 -13.59 4.35 -16.17
C GLU A 12 -13.18 5.78 -16.54
N ASN A 13 -13.12 6.69 -15.56
CA ASN A 13 -12.70 8.07 -15.75
C ASN A 13 -11.18 8.19 -15.61
N GLU A 14 -10.49 8.49 -16.71
CA GLU A 14 -9.04 8.64 -16.76
C GLU A 14 -8.52 9.77 -15.85
N GLY A 15 -9.28 10.84 -15.64
CA GLY A 15 -8.95 11.92 -14.72
C GLY A 15 -8.91 11.44 -13.26
N ILE A 16 -9.79 10.51 -12.89
CA ILE A 16 -9.77 9.86 -11.56
C ILE A 16 -8.53 8.98 -11.44
N CYS A 17 -8.24 8.15 -12.44
CA CYS A 17 -7.03 7.32 -12.46
C CYS A 17 -5.77 8.17 -12.29
N TYR A 18 -5.66 9.26 -13.04
CA TYR A 18 -4.54 10.20 -12.96
C TYR A 18 -4.41 10.85 -11.58
N SER A 19 -5.49 11.43 -11.07
CA SER A 19 -5.49 12.13 -9.78
C SER A 19 -5.11 11.20 -8.62
N ARG A 20 -5.64 9.97 -8.64
CA ARG A 20 -5.32 8.94 -7.65
C ARG A 20 -3.85 8.52 -7.72
N HIS A 21 -3.32 8.41 -8.94
CA HIS A 21 -1.91 8.10 -9.14
C HIS A 21 -0.99 9.22 -8.63
N ILE A 22 -1.30 10.49 -8.89
CA ILE A 22 -0.53 11.62 -8.33
C ILE A 22 -0.55 11.58 -6.79
N SER A 23 -1.71 11.35 -6.17
CA SER A 23 -1.80 11.21 -4.71
C SER A 23 -0.98 10.04 -4.18
N LYS A 24 -0.89 8.92 -4.92
CA LYS A 24 0.00 7.80 -4.59
C LYS A 24 1.47 8.23 -4.63
N LEU A 25 1.87 9.01 -5.64
CA LEU A 25 3.25 9.50 -5.77
C LEU A 25 3.62 10.48 -4.65
N ASP A 26 2.69 11.31 -4.16
CA ASP A 26 2.90 12.16 -2.97
C ASP A 26 3.32 11.32 -1.77
N VAL A 27 2.61 10.22 -1.54
CA VAL A 27 2.91 9.29 -0.45
C VAL A 27 4.26 8.62 -0.65
N VAL A 28 4.57 8.16 -1.87
CA VAL A 28 5.89 7.57 -2.19
C VAL A 28 7.00 8.57 -1.90
N TYR A 29 6.83 9.83 -2.29
CA TYR A 29 7.82 10.88 -1.99
C TYR A 29 8.00 11.10 -0.48
N GLN A 30 6.90 11.19 0.28
CA GLN A 30 6.96 11.34 1.75
C GLN A 30 7.69 10.17 2.42
N ILE A 31 7.47 8.94 1.96
CA ILE A 31 8.17 7.77 2.49
C ILE A 31 9.68 7.86 2.19
N LEU A 32 10.04 8.19 0.95
CA LEU A 32 11.44 8.26 0.51
C LEU A 32 12.18 9.42 1.18
N SER A 33 11.57 10.59 1.29
CA SER A 33 12.15 11.77 1.93
C SER A 33 12.25 11.65 3.46
N GLN A 34 11.42 10.78 4.07
CA GLN A 34 11.26 10.65 5.52
C GLN A 34 10.84 11.97 6.21
N GLN A 35 10.29 12.90 5.46
CA GLN A 35 9.89 14.24 5.91
C GLN A 35 8.56 14.63 5.28
N GLU A 36 7.75 15.35 6.05
CA GLU A 36 6.56 16.03 5.54
C GLU A 36 6.92 17.48 5.20
N ASN A 37 7.31 17.72 3.96
CA ASN A 37 7.56 19.07 3.45
C ASN A 37 6.57 19.39 2.31
N PRO A 38 5.46 20.11 2.60
CA PRO A 38 4.45 20.43 1.58
C PRO A 38 5.01 21.20 0.38
N GLN A 39 6.03 22.04 0.57
CA GLN A 39 6.62 22.81 -0.53
C GLN A 39 7.44 21.92 -1.48
N GLU A 40 8.16 20.95 -0.94
CA GLU A 40 8.88 19.98 -1.77
C GLU A 40 7.90 19.05 -2.52
N ILE A 41 6.78 18.64 -1.91
CA ILE A 41 5.73 17.87 -2.59
C ILE A 41 5.16 18.65 -3.78
N ILE A 42 4.95 19.97 -3.62
CA ILE A 42 4.49 20.82 -4.72
C ILE A 42 5.51 20.85 -5.86
N SER A 43 6.81 21.05 -5.55
CA SER A 43 7.88 21.04 -6.55
C SER A 43 8.04 19.67 -7.21
N PHE A 44 7.96 18.57 -6.44
CA PHE A 44 7.95 17.20 -6.94
C PHE A 44 6.80 16.98 -7.94
N ASN A 45 5.58 17.33 -7.56
CA ASN A 45 4.40 17.18 -8.40
C ASN A 45 4.47 18.01 -9.70
N LYS A 46 5.08 19.20 -9.64
CA LYS A 46 5.32 20.02 -10.81
C LYS A 46 6.19 19.29 -11.84
N ILE A 47 7.27 18.67 -11.40
CA ILE A 47 8.15 17.89 -12.29
C ILE A 47 7.45 16.64 -12.82
N VAL A 48 6.73 15.89 -11.96
CA VAL A 48 5.96 14.71 -12.39
C VAL A 48 4.96 15.07 -13.48
N LYS A 49 4.18 16.14 -13.27
CA LYS A 49 3.19 16.61 -14.26
C LYS A 49 3.84 17.05 -15.57
N LYS A 50 4.98 17.78 -15.49
CA LYS A 50 5.77 18.18 -16.68
C LYS A 50 6.23 16.95 -17.46
N MET A 51 6.77 15.94 -16.74
CA MET A 51 7.22 14.69 -17.33
C MET A 51 6.08 13.94 -18.04
N TYR A 52 4.94 13.73 -17.38
CA TYR A 52 3.79 13.08 -18.00
C TYR A 52 3.21 13.88 -19.17
N MET A 53 3.20 15.23 -19.09
CA MET A 53 2.73 16.08 -20.14
C MET A 53 3.61 15.99 -21.39
N ASP A 54 4.93 15.94 -21.23
CA ASP A 54 5.88 15.80 -22.33
C ASP A 54 5.82 14.41 -22.98
N MET A 55 5.50 13.38 -22.18
CA MET A 55 5.32 12.00 -22.67
C MET A 55 3.90 11.71 -23.17
N ASN A 56 3.00 12.69 -23.18
CA ASN A 56 1.58 12.57 -23.54
C ASN A 56 0.79 11.58 -22.67
N ILE A 57 1.20 11.38 -21.42
CA ILE A 57 0.54 10.50 -20.43
C ILE A 57 -0.35 11.35 -19.51
N VAL A 58 -1.18 12.19 -20.06
CA VAL A 58 -2.14 13.04 -19.35
C VAL A 58 -3.52 12.96 -20.00
N PRO A 59 -4.63 12.99 -19.24
CA PRO A 59 -5.98 12.79 -19.79
C PRO A 59 -6.34 13.77 -20.91
N GLU A 60 -5.82 14.99 -20.86
CA GLU A 60 -6.12 16.05 -21.83
C GLU A 60 -5.43 15.87 -23.20
N LYS A 61 -4.41 15.03 -23.29
CA LYS A 61 -3.61 14.83 -24.52
C LYS A 61 -3.86 13.51 -25.21
N ILE A 62 -4.72 12.66 -24.66
CA ILE A 62 -5.00 11.34 -25.23
C ILE A 62 -5.88 11.48 -26.46
N GLN A 63 -5.58 10.70 -27.50
CA GLN A 63 -6.41 10.64 -28.70
C GLN A 63 -7.74 9.92 -28.40
N PRO A 64 -8.83 10.24 -29.12
CA PRO A 64 -10.10 9.54 -28.94
C PRO A 64 -9.93 8.03 -29.15
N GLY A 65 -10.23 7.26 -28.10
CA GLY A 65 -10.09 5.79 -28.10
C GLY A 65 -8.88 5.26 -27.35
N ASP A 66 -7.88 6.09 -27.04
CA ASP A 66 -6.75 5.71 -26.19
C ASP A 66 -7.02 6.07 -24.71
N THR A 67 -6.28 5.46 -23.81
CA THR A 67 -6.34 5.74 -22.37
C THR A 67 -4.93 5.86 -21.78
N ILE A 68 -4.75 6.71 -20.74
CA ILE A 68 -3.45 6.82 -20.04
C ILE A 68 -3.05 5.54 -19.33
N THR A 69 -3.98 4.62 -19.19
CA THR A 69 -3.81 3.34 -18.49
C THR A 69 -3.58 2.16 -19.43
N SER A 70 -3.56 2.39 -20.76
CA SER A 70 -3.38 1.35 -21.80
C SER A 70 -1.97 1.29 -22.39
N PHE A 71 -1.09 2.20 -21.99
CA PHE A 71 0.31 2.17 -22.41
C PHE A 71 1.01 0.89 -21.95
N ASN A 72 1.98 0.40 -22.74
CA ASN A 72 2.82 -0.70 -22.28
C ASN A 72 3.70 -0.26 -21.11
N ALA A 73 4.17 -1.22 -20.32
CA ALA A 73 4.98 -0.92 -19.13
C ALA A 73 6.23 -0.09 -19.46
N GLU A 74 6.83 -0.31 -20.64
CA GLU A 74 8.03 0.36 -21.12
C GLU A 74 7.80 1.81 -21.55
N GLU A 75 6.56 2.22 -21.77
CA GLU A 75 6.20 3.59 -22.17
C GLU A 75 6.06 4.54 -20.98
N TYR A 76 5.93 4.00 -19.77
CA TYR A 76 5.90 4.84 -18.56
C TYR A 76 7.31 5.23 -18.13
N PRO A 77 7.50 6.48 -17.61
CA PRO A 77 8.79 6.93 -17.14
C PRO A 77 9.31 6.09 -15.97
N THR A 78 10.62 6.04 -15.84
CA THR A 78 11.34 5.42 -14.72
C THR A 78 11.87 6.46 -13.75
N ILE A 79 12.49 6.04 -12.64
CA ILE A 79 13.21 6.95 -11.73
C ILE A 79 14.35 7.66 -12.46
N SER A 80 15.06 6.96 -13.34
CA SER A 80 16.11 7.56 -14.17
C SER A 80 15.57 8.65 -15.10
N ASP A 81 14.38 8.48 -15.65
CA ASP A 81 13.71 9.53 -16.46
C ASP A 81 13.36 10.72 -15.58
N PHE A 82 12.75 10.49 -14.42
CA PHE A 82 12.40 11.56 -13.47
C PHE A 82 13.62 12.38 -13.07
N ILE A 83 14.74 11.75 -12.72
CA ILE A 83 16.01 12.42 -12.41
C ILE A 83 16.45 13.34 -13.55
N ARG A 84 16.31 12.90 -14.79
CA ARG A 84 16.66 13.72 -15.96
C ARG A 84 15.78 14.97 -16.06
N TYR A 85 14.49 14.84 -15.78
CA TYR A 85 13.56 15.98 -15.74
C TYR A 85 13.89 16.97 -14.63
N VAL A 86 14.21 16.47 -13.42
CA VAL A 86 14.62 17.34 -12.30
C VAL A 86 15.87 18.13 -12.66
N LYS A 87 16.91 17.47 -13.23
CA LYS A 87 18.16 18.14 -13.66
C LYS A 87 17.89 19.21 -14.72
N LYS A 88 17.06 18.89 -15.70
CA LYS A 88 16.69 19.83 -16.75
C LYS A 88 15.97 21.06 -16.18
N ASP A 89 15.04 20.88 -15.25
CA ASP A 89 14.30 22.00 -14.62
C ASP A 89 15.23 22.90 -13.80
N ILE A 90 16.16 22.32 -13.04
CA ILE A 90 17.20 23.07 -12.33
C ILE A 90 18.02 23.94 -13.27
N GLU A 91 18.46 23.38 -14.42
CA GLU A 91 19.23 24.15 -15.41
C GLU A 91 18.38 25.24 -16.07
N GLU A 92 17.10 24.98 -16.36
CA GLU A 92 16.18 25.96 -16.90
C GLU A 92 15.98 27.13 -15.91
N ILE A 93 15.87 26.84 -14.60
CA ILE A 93 15.72 27.88 -13.56
C ILE A 93 17.02 28.72 -13.43
N LYS A 94 18.19 28.08 -13.46
CA LYS A 94 19.49 28.78 -13.40
C LYS A 94 19.73 29.76 -14.55
N GLN A 95 19.07 29.55 -15.71
CA GLN A 95 19.18 30.44 -16.86
C GLN A 95 18.22 31.64 -16.80
N GLN A 96 17.27 31.65 -15.88
CA GLN A 96 16.32 32.76 -15.69
C GLN A 96 17.05 33.96 -15.10
N LYS A 97 16.68 35.15 -15.59
CA LYS A 97 17.18 36.41 -15.06
C LYS A 97 16.11 37.02 -14.16
N PRO A 98 16.32 37.05 -12.84
CA PRO A 98 15.34 37.63 -11.93
C PRO A 98 15.21 39.17 -12.13
N GLU A 99 13.99 39.67 -12.10
CA GLU A 99 13.69 41.11 -12.22
C GLU A 99 13.79 41.82 -10.87
N SER A 100 13.77 41.04 -9.77
CA SER A 100 13.83 41.59 -8.39
C SER A 100 14.57 40.62 -7.46
N LYS A 101 15.06 41.18 -6.33
CA LYS A 101 15.65 40.37 -5.24
C LYS A 101 14.67 39.36 -4.64
N ALA A 102 13.38 39.66 -4.62
CA ALA A 102 12.37 38.75 -4.13
C ALA A 102 12.20 37.54 -5.07
N GLU A 103 12.23 37.79 -6.38
CA GLU A 103 12.19 36.73 -7.39
C GLU A 103 13.47 35.88 -7.36
N GLU A 104 14.63 36.51 -7.21
CA GLU A 104 15.90 35.79 -7.04
C GLU A 104 15.85 34.84 -5.86
N GLN A 105 15.31 35.27 -4.71
CA GLN A 105 15.17 34.41 -3.54
C GLN A 105 14.18 33.26 -3.78
N LEU A 106 13.10 33.47 -4.53
CA LEU A 106 12.16 32.41 -4.89
C LEU A 106 12.81 31.34 -5.78
N LEU A 107 13.60 31.77 -6.78
CA LEU A 107 14.34 30.85 -7.65
C LEU A 107 15.39 30.05 -6.87
N ILE A 108 16.12 30.68 -5.96
CA ILE A 108 17.08 29.98 -5.09
C ILE A 108 16.37 28.94 -4.24
N ASN A 109 15.27 29.27 -3.58
CA ASN A 109 14.51 28.34 -2.76
C ASN A 109 13.95 27.17 -3.56
N GLU A 110 13.54 27.40 -4.82
CA GLU A 110 13.07 26.34 -5.71
C GLU A 110 14.22 25.40 -6.14
N ILE A 111 15.39 25.96 -6.46
CA ILE A 111 16.59 25.16 -6.76
C ILE A 111 16.96 24.26 -5.56
N GLU A 112 16.96 24.82 -4.33
CA GLU A 112 17.26 24.03 -3.13
C GLU A 112 16.29 22.87 -2.93
N ARG A 113 14.98 23.07 -3.16
CA ARG A 113 13.99 21.98 -3.11
C ARG A 113 14.24 20.93 -4.16
N LEU A 114 14.49 21.33 -5.41
CA LEU A 114 14.78 20.42 -6.51
C LEU A 114 16.09 19.65 -6.29
N ASP A 115 17.11 20.28 -5.73
CA ASP A 115 18.37 19.61 -5.37
C ASP A 115 18.15 18.55 -4.27
N ASN A 116 17.27 18.81 -3.29
CA ASN A 116 16.89 17.81 -2.28
C ASN A 116 16.16 16.63 -2.91
N ILE A 117 15.17 16.91 -3.76
CA ILE A 117 14.44 15.88 -4.52
C ILE A 117 15.42 15.05 -5.37
N LEU A 118 16.34 15.72 -6.07
CA LEU A 118 17.34 15.08 -6.91
C LEU A 118 18.21 14.10 -6.11
N ARG A 119 18.75 14.53 -4.96
CA ARG A 119 19.61 13.70 -4.10
C ARG A 119 18.88 12.45 -3.62
N ILE A 120 17.60 12.58 -3.22
CA ILE A 120 16.79 11.44 -2.79
C ILE A 120 16.67 10.41 -3.92
N PHE A 121 16.25 10.85 -5.11
CA PHE A 121 16.04 9.92 -6.22
C PHE A 121 17.34 9.38 -6.82
N GLU A 122 18.43 10.14 -6.81
CA GLU A 122 19.77 9.63 -7.18
C GLU A 122 20.23 8.55 -6.22
N SER A 123 20.11 8.73 -4.91
CA SER A 123 20.44 7.69 -3.92
C SER A 123 19.57 6.43 -4.14
N VAL A 124 18.27 6.59 -4.41
CA VAL A 124 17.38 5.46 -4.70
C VAL A 124 17.83 4.72 -5.96
N ARG A 125 18.16 5.43 -7.04
CA ARG A 125 18.65 4.83 -8.29
C ARG A 125 19.98 4.12 -8.09
N ASP A 126 20.94 4.78 -7.47
CA ASP A 126 22.34 4.31 -7.41
C ASP A 126 22.48 3.13 -6.45
N ASP A 127 21.78 3.17 -5.30
CA ASP A 127 21.90 2.14 -4.26
C ASP A 127 20.83 1.05 -4.37
N TYR A 128 19.61 1.39 -4.85
CA TYR A 128 18.44 0.51 -4.83
C TYR A 128 17.73 0.40 -6.18
N GLY A 129 18.35 0.84 -7.28
CA GLY A 129 17.75 0.83 -8.61
C GLY A 129 17.27 -0.54 -9.07
N LYS A 130 17.94 -1.63 -8.65
CA LYS A 130 17.48 -3.02 -8.92
C LYS A 130 16.08 -3.33 -8.41
N PHE A 131 15.57 -2.58 -7.44
CA PHE A 131 14.25 -2.78 -6.85
C PHE A 131 13.23 -1.76 -7.33
N LEU A 132 13.65 -0.50 -7.61
CA LEU A 132 12.75 0.63 -7.82
C LEU A 132 12.92 1.35 -9.17
N ASP A 133 14.09 1.29 -9.82
CA ASP A 133 14.33 1.93 -11.11
C ASP A 133 14.18 0.93 -12.26
N GLY A 134 13.10 1.04 -13.01
CA GLY A 134 12.81 0.19 -14.16
C GLY A 134 11.31 0.02 -14.39
N HIS A 135 11.00 -0.66 -15.48
CA HIS A 135 9.62 -0.92 -15.87
C HIS A 135 9.04 -2.11 -15.11
N THR A 136 7.71 -2.12 -14.96
CA THR A 136 7.02 -3.23 -14.29
C THR A 136 7.26 -4.54 -15.05
N SER A 137 7.79 -5.52 -14.33
CA SER A 137 8.20 -6.82 -14.91
C SER A 137 7.11 -7.90 -14.82
N ILE A 138 5.99 -7.63 -14.15
CA ILE A 138 4.86 -8.54 -14.06
C ILE A 138 3.77 -8.04 -15.00
N ASN A 139 3.53 -8.81 -16.05
CA ASN A 139 2.43 -8.54 -16.96
C ASN A 139 1.11 -8.87 -16.26
N ASN A 140 0.13 -8.06 -16.48
CA ASN A 140 -1.29 -8.12 -16.10
C ASN A 140 -1.64 -9.08 -14.93
N ILE A 141 -1.57 -8.57 -13.70
CA ILE A 141 -1.91 -9.32 -12.46
C ILE A 141 -3.33 -9.93 -12.55
N MET A 142 -4.24 -9.31 -13.32
CA MET A 142 -5.62 -9.77 -13.47
C MET A 142 -5.75 -11.13 -14.18
N ASP A 143 -4.75 -11.54 -14.94
CA ASP A 143 -4.76 -12.83 -15.65
C ASP A 143 -4.17 -13.96 -14.80
N ILE A 144 -3.72 -13.65 -13.58
CA ILE A 144 -3.04 -14.59 -12.70
C ILE A 144 -3.96 -14.95 -11.53
N GLN A 145 -4.25 -16.23 -11.35
CA GLN A 145 -5.14 -16.71 -10.29
C GLN A 145 -4.58 -16.48 -8.88
N GLY A 146 -3.27 -16.53 -8.70
CA GLY A 146 -2.61 -16.31 -7.41
C GLY A 146 -1.17 -15.82 -7.58
N ILE A 147 -0.81 -14.80 -6.81
CA ILE A 147 0.55 -14.23 -6.77
C ILE A 147 1.02 -14.21 -5.33
N VAL A 148 2.26 -14.62 -5.12
CA VAL A 148 2.92 -14.54 -3.81
C VAL A 148 4.09 -13.56 -3.90
N PHE A 149 4.06 -12.51 -3.09
CA PHE A 149 5.16 -11.56 -2.94
C PHE A 149 6.03 -11.95 -1.76
N ASN A 150 7.26 -12.43 -2.02
CA ASN A 150 8.19 -12.74 -0.96
C ASN A 150 8.87 -11.46 -0.44
N ILE A 151 8.48 -11.00 0.74
CA ILE A 151 8.98 -9.78 1.37
C ILE A 151 10.22 -10.00 2.27
N LYS A 152 10.71 -11.24 2.42
CA LYS A 152 11.80 -11.57 3.35
C LYS A 152 13.05 -10.74 3.11
N ASN A 153 13.48 -10.61 1.87
CA ASN A 153 14.69 -9.85 1.52
C ASN A 153 14.47 -8.32 1.55
N ILE A 154 13.22 -7.87 1.39
CA ILE A 154 12.88 -6.45 1.43
C ILE A 154 13.05 -5.92 2.85
N SER A 155 12.74 -6.71 3.88
CA SER A 155 12.89 -6.31 5.28
C SER A 155 14.34 -6.06 5.74
N LEU A 156 15.34 -6.46 4.93
CA LEU A 156 16.76 -6.18 5.18
C LEU A 156 17.20 -4.82 4.65
N LEU A 157 16.37 -4.16 3.82
CA LEU A 157 16.65 -2.84 3.27
C LEU A 157 16.36 -1.75 4.31
N PRO A 158 16.93 -0.54 4.15
CA PRO A 158 16.55 0.61 4.97
C PRO A 158 15.03 0.84 4.95
N SER A 159 14.48 1.29 6.09
CA SER A 159 13.03 1.36 6.29
C SER A 159 12.29 2.19 5.23
N HIS A 160 12.86 3.32 4.78
CA HIS A 160 12.24 4.15 3.74
C HIS A 160 12.16 3.42 2.39
N ILE A 161 13.15 2.59 2.05
CA ILE A 161 13.16 1.79 0.81
C ILE A 161 12.17 0.62 0.93
N SER A 162 12.27 -0.16 2.01
CA SER A 162 11.36 -1.29 2.24
C SER A 162 9.89 -0.83 2.29
N ASN A 163 9.62 0.28 3.00
CA ASN A 163 8.28 0.85 3.08
C ASN A 163 7.76 1.35 1.73
N THR A 164 8.63 1.94 0.89
CA THR A 164 8.26 2.36 -0.48
C THR A 164 7.87 1.16 -1.33
N ILE A 165 8.66 0.09 -1.32
CA ILE A 165 8.36 -1.14 -2.08
C ILE A 165 7.06 -1.76 -1.59
N LEU A 166 6.88 -1.89 -0.27
CA LEU A 166 5.68 -2.45 0.34
C LEU A 166 4.44 -1.61 0.03
N PHE A 167 4.51 -0.29 0.18
CA PHE A 167 3.43 0.63 -0.14
C PHE A 167 3.04 0.55 -1.62
N ASN A 168 4.02 0.54 -2.53
CA ASN A 168 3.77 0.41 -3.96
C ASN A 168 3.10 -0.94 -4.29
N THR A 169 3.58 -2.05 -3.71
CA THR A 169 2.99 -3.39 -3.89
C THR A 169 1.55 -3.44 -3.38
N LEU A 170 1.28 -2.88 -2.20
CA LEU A 170 -0.06 -2.76 -1.63
C LEU A 170 -1.00 -1.95 -2.52
N SER A 171 -0.52 -0.80 -3.00
CA SER A 171 -1.29 0.07 -3.90
C SER A 171 -1.67 -0.68 -5.17
N ILE A 172 -0.75 -1.47 -5.74
CA ILE A 172 -1.02 -2.29 -6.93
C ILE A 172 -2.08 -3.36 -6.63
N CYS A 173 -1.99 -4.05 -5.48
CA CYS A 173 -3.01 -5.00 -5.07
C CYS A 173 -4.38 -4.33 -4.94
N TRP A 174 -4.43 -3.15 -4.34
CA TRP A 174 -5.65 -2.38 -4.18
C TRP A 174 -6.23 -1.90 -5.52
N ASP A 175 -5.40 -1.40 -6.40
CA ASP A 175 -5.82 -0.93 -7.72
C ASP A 175 -6.37 -2.08 -8.56
N ASN A 176 -5.75 -3.27 -8.52
CA ASN A 176 -6.27 -4.45 -9.21
C ASN A 176 -7.56 -5.00 -8.56
N CYS A 177 -7.67 -4.97 -7.24
CA CYS A 177 -8.92 -5.30 -6.54
C CYS A 177 -10.07 -4.38 -6.99
N THR A 178 -9.82 -3.07 -7.03
CA THR A 178 -10.81 -2.09 -7.49
C THR A 178 -11.20 -2.33 -8.94
N ARG A 179 -10.23 -2.56 -9.82
CA ARG A 179 -10.48 -2.88 -11.24
C ARG A 179 -11.31 -4.15 -11.40
N ASN A 180 -10.96 -5.23 -10.68
CA ASN A 180 -11.77 -6.46 -10.68
C ASN A 180 -13.21 -6.18 -10.25
N GLY A 181 -13.38 -5.42 -9.17
CA GLY A 181 -14.69 -5.07 -8.65
C GLY A 181 -15.55 -4.31 -9.65
N LEU A 182 -14.97 -3.35 -10.38
CA LEU A 182 -15.68 -2.60 -11.43
C LEU A 182 -16.14 -3.53 -12.56
N ILE A 183 -15.27 -4.44 -13.02
CA ILE A 183 -15.60 -5.41 -14.07
C ILE A 183 -16.70 -6.35 -13.59
N MET A 184 -16.56 -6.95 -12.43
CA MET A 184 -17.53 -7.90 -11.89
C MET A 184 -18.90 -7.24 -11.61
N LYS A 185 -18.88 -6.03 -11.04
CA LYS A 185 -20.10 -5.25 -10.79
C LYS A 185 -20.86 -4.95 -12.08
N LYS A 186 -20.17 -4.52 -13.12
CA LYS A 186 -20.76 -4.25 -14.44
C LYS A 186 -21.38 -5.52 -15.03
N LEU A 187 -20.67 -6.64 -15.03
CA LEU A 187 -21.16 -7.92 -15.53
C LEU A 187 -22.41 -8.40 -14.75
N TYR A 188 -22.41 -8.23 -13.42
CA TYR A 188 -23.54 -8.58 -12.58
C TYR A 188 -24.76 -7.68 -12.83
N GLU A 189 -24.59 -6.36 -12.89
CA GLU A 189 -25.65 -5.39 -13.14
C GLU A 189 -26.25 -5.54 -14.55
N GLU A 190 -25.46 -5.95 -15.54
CA GLU A 190 -25.93 -6.27 -16.90
C GLU A 190 -26.57 -7.67 -17.00
N GLY A 191 -26.63 -8.43 -15.90
CA GLY A 191 -27.21 -9.77 -15.86
C GLY A 191 -26.40 -10.83 -16.63
N LYS A 192 -25.12 -10.56 -16.92
CA LYS A 192 -24.22 -11.49 -17.65
C LYS A 192 -23.67 -12.59 -16.76
N ILE A 193 -23.58 -12.33 -15.45
CA ILE A 193 -23.14 -13.31 -14.45
C ILE A 193 -24.11 -13.29 -13.25
N SER A 194 -24.21 -14.42 -12.54
CA SER A 194 -24.88 -14.48 -11.24
C SER A 194 -23.94 -14.06 -10.10
N ILE A 195 -24.49 -13.81 -8.91
CA ILE A 195 -23.66 -13.47 -7.73
C ILE A 195 -22.66 -14.59 -7.38
N ASN A 196 -23.01 -15.84 -7.70
CA ASN A 196 -22.14 -17.00 -7.43
C ASN A 196 -20.98 -17.13 -8.42
N ASP A 197 -21.07 -16.44 -9.56
CA ASP A 197 -20.03 -16.45 -10.61
C ASP A 197 -19.07 -15.26 -10.48
N VAL A 198 -19.31 -14.39 -9.50
CA VAL A 198 -18.45 -13.23 -9.25
C VAL A 198 -17.06 -13.70 -8.78
N THR A 199 -16.04 -13.26 -9.48
CA THR A 199 -14.65 -13.47 -9.04
C THR A 199 -14.30 -12.50 -7.92
N HIS A 200 -13.99 -13.04 -6.75
CA HIS A 200 -13.55 -12.27 -5.60
C HIS A 200 -12.04 -12.06 -5.63
N PHE A 201 -11.59 -10.88 -5.22
CA PHE A 201 -10.18 -10.55 -5.09
C PHE A 201 -9.78 -10.61 -3.62
N LEU A 202 -8.91 -11.57 -3.24
CA LEU A 202 -8.43 -11.73 -1.88
C LEU A 202 -6.99 -11.25 -1.77
N VAL A 203 -6.73 -10.42 -0.77
CA VAL A 203 -5.38 -9.99 -0.39
C VAL A 203 -5.08 -10.57 0.99
N GLU A 204 -4.03 -11.38 1.06
CA GLU A 204 -3.59 -12.00 2.30
C GLU A 204 -2.21 -11.46 2.70
N PHE A 205 -2.10 -11.02 3.95
CA PHE A 205 -0.85 -10.56 4.56
C PHE A 205 -0.48 -11.46 5.72
N ASP A 206 0.56 -12.25 5.52
CA ASP A 206 1.27 -12.90 6.61
C ASP A 206 2.26 -11.93 7.24
N GLU A 207 2.38 -11.98 8.57
CA GLU A 207 3.24 -11.07 9.34
C GLU A 207 2.92 -9.57 9.11
N PHE A 208 1.62 -9.22 9.09
CA PHE A 208 1.18 -7.88 8.74
C PHE A 208 1.76 -6.78 9.65
N HIS A 209 2.22 -7.12 10.86
CA HIS A 209 2.90 -6.20 11.77
C HIS A 209 4.16 -5.55 11.16
N LYS A 210 4.81 -6.20 10.18
CA LYS A 210 5.98 -5.65 9.47
C LYS A 210 5.62 -4.41 8.64
N ILE A 211 4.38 -4.33 8.19
CA ILE A 211 3.85 -3.21 7.39
C ILE A 211 3.02 -2.29 8.27
N MET A 212 2.26 -2.90 9.19
CA MET A 212 1.31 -2.24 10.05
C MET A 212 1.92 -1.92 11.40
N ASN A 213 2.84 -0.99 11.43
CA ASN A 213 3.36 -0.49 12.70
C ASN A 213 3.16 1.03 12.80
N ALA A 214 3.15 1.53 14.03
CA ALA A 214 2.95 2.94 14.31
C ALA A 214 4.01 3.88 13.68
N LYS A 215 5.11 3.32 13.20
CA LYS A 215 6.18 4.05 12.50
C LYS A 215 5.87 4.27 11.01
N PHE A 216 4.79 3.65 10.50
CA PHE A 216 4.38 3.78 9.10
C PHE A 216 2.88 4.13 8.99
N PRO A 217 2.47 5.33 9.45
CA PRO A 217 1.06 5.72 9.55
C PRO A 217 0.33 5.77 8.20
N VAL A 218 1.06 5.96 7.11
CA VAL A 218 0.48 5.99 5.76
C VAL A 218 -0.02 4.62 5.33
N ALA A 219 0.72 3.55 5.65
CA ALA A 219 0.25 2.18 5.38
C ALA A 219 -1.01 1.86 6.20
N LEU A 220 -1.05 2.29 7.47
CA LEU A 220 -2.24 2.15 8.33
C LEU A 220 -3.48 2.78 7.69
N GLN A 221 -3.34 3.98 7.13
CA GLN A 221 -4.43 4.66 6.45
C GLN A 221 -4.89 3.87 5.21
N LEU A 222 -3.95 3.44 4.36
CA LEU A 222 -4.25 2.66 3.17
C LEU A 222 -5.01 1.36 3.51
N PHE A 223 -4.57 0.61 4.53
CA PHE A 223 -5.25 -0.60 4.97
C PHE A 223 -6.66 -0.33 5.50
N THR A 224 -6.82 0.75 6.27
CA THR A 224 -8.14 1.15 6.78
C THR A 224 -9.09 1.47 5.64
N ASP A 225 -8.62 2.17 4.62
CA ASP A 225 -9.40 2.51 3.43
C ASP A 225 -9.72 1.24 2.61
N MET A 226 -8.75 0.36 2.41
CA MET A 226 -8.97 -0.95 1.79
C MET A 226 -10.08 -1.74 2.51
N GLN A 227 -10.01 -1.88 3.84
CA GLN A 227 -11.02 -2.62 4.60
C GLN A 227 -12.43 -2.04 4.45
N ARG A 228 -12.54 -0.71 4.44
CA ARG A 228 -13.85 -0.02 4.30
C ARG A 228 -14.45 -0.22 2.91
N GLU A 229 -13.62 -0.22 1.88
CA GLU A 229 -14.06 -0.17 0.49
C GLU A 229 -14.07 -1.54 -0.21
N MET A 230 -13.24 -2.51 0.21
CA MET A 230 -13.06 -3.79 -0.48
C MET A 230 -14.38 -4.57 -0.68
N ARG A 231 -15.26 -4.54 0.32
CA ARG A 231 -16.58 -5.20 0.21
C ARG A 231 -17.43 -4.68 -0.95
N LYS A 232 -17.25 -3.40 -1.33
CA LYS A 232 -18.01 -2.77 -2.43
C LYS A 232 -17.52 -3.21 -3.80
N VAL A 233 -16.31 -3.78 -3.85
CA VAL A 233 -15.60 -4.21 -5.06
C VAL A 233 -15.28 -5.71 -5.05
N PHE A 234 -16.08 -6.50 -4.33
CA PHE A 234 -15.91 -7.95 -4.19
C PHE A 234 -14.51 -8.36 -3.72
N GLY A 235 -13.90 -7.52 -2.92
CA GLY A 235 -12.59 -7.76 -2.32
C GLY A 235 -12.69 -8.27 -0.89
N GLY A 236 -11.65 -8.99 -0.45
CA GLY A 236 -11.45 -9.44 0.92
C GLY A 236 -10.00 -9.22 1.37
N LEU A 237 -9.83 -8.98 2.67
CA LEU A 237 -8.53 -8.77 3.30
C LEU A 237 -8.36 -9.76 4.44
N VAL A 238 -7.28 -10.52 4.42
CA VAL A 238 -6.85 -11.42 5.49
C VAL A 238 -5.53 -10.91 6.05
N LEU A 239 -5.49 -10.67 7.36
CA LEU A 239 -4.30 -10.18 8.05
C LEU A 239 -3.90 -11.19 9.12
N ALA A 240 -2.69 -11.71 9.05
CA ALA A 240 -2.13 -12.64 10.03
C ALA A 240 -0.92 -12.01 10.74
N THR A 241 -0.81 -12.24 12.05
CA THR A 241 0.35 -11.86 12.85
C THR A 241 0.55 -12.83 14.00
N GLN A 242 1.78 -13.06 14.37
CA GLN A 242 2.12 -13.90 15.54
C GLN A 242 2.01 -13.13 16.84
N SER A 243 2.18 -11.80 16.84
CA SER A 243 2.19 -11.00 18.06
C SER A 243 1.52 -9.64 17.90
N ILE A 244 0.53 -9.38 18.74
CA ILE A 244 -0.11 -8.07 18.83
C ILE A 244 0.82 -6.98 19.34
N SER A 245 1.88 -7.34 20.10
CA SER A 245 2.83 -6.38 20.65
C SER A 245 3.63 -5.64 19.60
N GLU A 246 3.83 -6.25 18.45
CA GLU A 246 4.56 -5.65 17.32
C GLU A 246 3.69 -4.65 16.56
N CYS A 247 2.37 -4.87 16.55
CA CYS A 247 1.42 -3.92 15.97
C CYS A 247 1.26 -2.65 16.83
N ILE A 248 1.33 -2.80 18.18
CA ILE A 248 1.15 -1.71 19.15
C ILE A 248 2.41 -1.58 20.03
N PRO A 249 3.50 -0.97 19.51
CA PRO A 249 4.68 -0.66 20.31
C PRO A 249 4.36 0.32 21.45
N GLU A 250 5.10 0.24 22.56
CA GLU A 250 4.87 1.07 23.75
C GLU A 250 5.01 2.59 23.49
N ALA A 251 5.88 2.97 22.54
CA ALA A 251 6.12 4.37 22.18
C ALA A 251 5.21 4.89 21.05
N SER A 252 4.08 4.22 20.79
CA SER A 252 3.17 4.63 19.71
C SER A 252 2.38 5.88 20.06
N SER A 253 2.13 6.76 19.07
CA SER A 253 1.24 7.90 19.25
C SER A 253 -0.20 7.42 19.46
N GLU A 254 -1.01 8.21 20.18
CA GLU A 254 -2.43 7.91 20.37
C GLU A 254 -3.17 7.74 19.03
N LYS A 255 -2.82 8.56 18.03
CA LYS A 255 -3.38 8.48 16.67
C LYS A 255 -3.11 7.14 16.02
N SER A 256 -1.86 6.65 16.08
CA SER A 256 -1.49 5.35 15.49
C SER A 256 -2.14 4.18 16.21
N VAL A 257 -2.25 4.25 17.54
CA VAL A 257 -2.97 3.25 18.34
C VAL A 257 -4.45 3.22 17.94
N GLN A 258 -5.07 4.39 17.73
CA GLN A 258 -6.46 4.47 17.32
C GLN A 258 -6.66 3.87 15.92
N GLN A 259 -5.79 4.16 14.96
CA GLN A 259 -5.85 3.57 13.63
C GLN A 259 -5.75 2.03 13.67
N ILE A 260 -4.91 1.48 14.53
CA ILE A 260 -4.80 0.02 14.70
C ILE A 260 -6.07 -0.56 15.33
N LYS A 261 -6.66 0.12 16.33
CA LYS A 261 -7.97 -0.27 16.91
C LYS A 261 -9.06 -0.27 15.84
N ASP A 262 -9.10 0.77 15.02
CA ASP A 262 -10.08 0.88 13.93
C ASP A 262 -9.93 -0.29 12.95
N LEU A 263 -8.70 -0.65 12.56
CA LEU A 263 -8.44 -1.79 11.70
C LEU A 263 -8.99 -3.10 12.30
N PHE A 264 -8.72 -3.37 13.57
CA PHE A 264 -9.26 -4.56 14.22
C PHE A 264 -10.79 -4.49 14.37
N SER A 265 -11.35 -3.30 14.57
CA SER A 265 -12.80 -3.13 14.69
C SER A 265 -13.54 -3.39 13.38
N PHE A 266 -12.93 -3.08 12.23
CA PHE A 266 -13.51 -3.35 10.91
C PHE A 266 -13.40 -4.82 10.47
N SER A 267 -12.57 -5.63 11.14
CA SER A 267 -12.48 -7.06 10.84
C SER A 267 -13.70 -7.79 11.38
N ASN A 268 -14.49 -8.39 10.49
CA ASN A 268 -15.70 -9.13 10.87
C ASN A 268 -15.38 -10.43 11.62
N TYR A 269 -14.28 -11.08 11.26
CA TYR A 269 -13.84 -12.36 11.83
C TYR A 269 -12.45 -12.19 12.43
N LYS A 270 -12.27 -12.55 13.68
CA LYS A 270 -11.00 -12.49 14.39
C LYS A 270 -10.69 -13.87 14.96
N PHE A 271 -9.66 -14.51 14.42
CA PHE A 271 -9.15 -15.79 14.92
C PHE A 271 -8.01 -15.50 15.90
N ILE A 272 -8.23 -15.81 17.17
CA ILE A 272 -7.30 -15.52 18.25
C ILE A 272 -6.76 -16.84 18.79
N GLY A 273 -5.50 -17.14 18.48
CA GLY A 273 -4.77 -18.29 19.00
C GLY A 273 -4.16 -18.01 20.38
N ILE A 274 -3.41 -18.97 20.89
CA ILE A 274 -2.67 -18.85 22.15
C ILE A 274 -1.73 -17.63 22.10
N GLN A 275 -1.73 -16.84 23.18
CA GLN A 275 -0.83 -15.70 23.39
C GLN A 275 -0.28 -15.74 24.81
N ASP A 276 0.89 -15.17 25.02
CA ASP A 276 1.45 -15.02 26.38
C ASP A 276 0.55 -14.17 27.29
N GLU A 277 0.52 -14.51 28.60
CA GLU A 277 -0.31 -13.79 29.57
C GLU A 277 0.05 -12.30 29.65
N SER A 278 1.32 -11.95 29.44
CA SER A 278 1.81 -10.56 29.43
C SER A 278 1.20 -9.73 28.30
N LEU A 279 0.71 -10.36 27.22
CA LEU A 279 0.11 -9.70 26.07
C LEU A 279 -1.39 -9.41 26.22
N VAL A 280 -2.05 -10.00 27.23
CA VAL A 280 -3.48 -9.81 27.47
C VAL A 280 -3.88 -8.33 27.60
N PRO A 281 -3.13 -7.44 28.28
CA PRO A 281 -3.45 -6.02 28.33
C PRO A 281 -3.44 -5.36 26.94
N LYS A 282 -2.50 -5.72 26.05
CA LYS A 282 -2.43 -5.21 24.67
C LYS A 282 -3.58 -5.74 23.82
N LEU A 283 -3.97 -7.01 24.00
CA LEU A 283 -5.16 -7.58 23.35
C LEU A 283 -6.43 -6.84 23.77
N LYS A 284 -6.58 -6.52 25.06
CA LYS A 284 -7.70 -5.69 25.55
C LYS A 284 -7.70 -4.29 24.92
N THR A 285 -6.53 -3.70 24.75
CA THR A 285 -6.39 -2.41 24.08
C THR A 285 -6.82 -2.48 22.61
N ALA A 286 -6.48 -3.56 21.90
CA ALA A 286 -6.78 -3.75 20.48
C ALA A 286 -8.26 -4.13 20.24
N PHE A 287 -8.79 -5.07 21.01
CA PHE A 287 -10.10 -5.68 20.76
C PHE A 287 -11.22 -5.13 21.65
N GLY A 288 -10.89 -4.43 22.74
CA GLY A 288 -11.87 -3.80 23.63
C GLY A 288 -12.91 -4.79 24.14
N ASN A 289 -14.17 -4.48 23.91
CA ASN A 289 -15.31 -5.28 24.35
C ASN A 289 -15.70 -6.41 23.37
N SER A 290 -14.90 -6.68 22.34
CA SER A 290 -15.15 -7.80 21.42
C SER A 290 -15.00 -9.17 22.09
N LEU A 291 -14.25 -9.22 23.20
CA LEU A 291 -14.08 -10.39 24.05
C LEU A 291 -14.50 -10.10 25.49
N THR A 292 -15.03 -11.09 26.16
CA THR A 292 -15.32 -11.05 27.60
C THR A 292 -14.06 -11.22 28.46
N GLU A 293 -14.12 -10.81 29.74
CA GLU A 293 -13.02 -11.02 30.69
C GLU A 293 -12.63 -12.51 30.85
N ALA A 294 -13.60 -13.41 30.73
CA ALA A 294 -13.36 -14.86 30.81
C ALA A 294 -12.58 -15.34 29.57
N GLU A 295 -12.91 -14.83 28.36
CA GLU A 295 -12.23 -15.18 27.14
C GLU A 295 -10.81 -14.62 27.11
N TYR A 296 -10.57 -13.38 27.55
CA TYR A 296 -9.22 -12.85 27.73
C TYR A 296 -8.35 -13.71 28.64
N LYS A 297 -8.89 -14.20 29.75
CA LYS A 297 -8.19 -15.13 30.67
C LYS A 297 -7.99 -16.53 30.07
N ARG A 298 -8.81 -16.88 29.07
CA ARG A 298 -8.73 -18.18 28.38
C ARG A 298 -7.62 -18.22 27.38
N ILE A 299 -7.31 -17.11 26.69
CA ILE A 299 -6.31 -17.03 25.60
C ILE A 299 -4.95 -17.64 25.97
N PRO A 300 -4.32 -17.31 27.15
CA PRO A 300 -3.03 -17.90 27.50
C PRO A 300 -3.07 -19.39 27.80
N ARG A 301 -4.26 -19.93 27.98
CA ARG A 301 -4.51 -21.35 28.34
C ARG A 301 -5.00 -22.18 27.15
N LEU A 302 -5.10 -21.60 25.98
CA LEU A 302 -5.43 -22.32 24.74
C LEU A 302 -4.32 -23.33 24.42
N GLN A 303 -4.69 -24.48 23.89
CA GLN A 303 -3.75 -25.45 23.36
C GLN A 303 -3.44 -25.15 21.88
N GLN A 304 -2.34 -25.67 21.38
CA GLN A 304 -2.01 -25.57 19.95
C GLN A 304 -3.17 -26.08 19.08
N GLY A 305 -3.52 -25.28 18.07
CA GLY A 305 -4.64 -25.54 17.17
C GLY A 305 -6.01 -25.14 17.72
N ASN A 306 -6.11 -24.65 18.96
CA ASN A 306 -7.34 -24.08 19.50
C ASN A 306 -7.35 -22.57 19.28
N PHE A 307 -8.51 -22.04 18.91
CA PHE A 307 -8.74 -20.64 18.65
C PHE A 307 -10.04 -20.15 19.28
N ILE A 308 -10.09 -18.86 19.59
CA ILE A 308 -11.33 -18.14 19.82
C ILE A 308 -11.65 -17.39 18.52
N LEU A 309 -12.76 -17.71 17.86
CA LEU A 309 -13.31 -16.95 16.77
C LEU A 309 -14.28 -15.91 17.33
N SER A 310 -13.92 -14.64 17.18
CA SER A 310 -14.82 -13.53 17.47
C SER A 310 -15.49 -13.07 16.19
N ILE A 311 -16.82 -13.09 16.16
CA ILE A 311 -17.64 -12.66 15.03
C ILE A 311 -18.30 -11.32 15.40
N GLN A 312 -18.06 -10.28 14.60
CA GLN A 312 -18.58 -8.95 14.89
C GLN A 312 -20.12 -8.94 14.94
N GLY A 313 -20.65 -8.47 16.06
CA GLY A 313 -22.11 -8.35 16.26
C GLY A 313 -22.83 -9.67 16.60
N ASP A 314 -22.11 -10.74 16.82
CA ASP A 314 -22.61 -12.06 17.17
C ASP A 314 -21.86 -12.58 18.42
N LYS A 315 -21.69 -13.87 18.53
CA LYS A 315 -21.02 -14.58 19.64
C LYS A 315 -19.58 -14.94 19.33
N ASN A 316 -18.83 -15.20 20.37
CA ASN A 316 -17.50 -15.79 20.28
C ASN A 316 -17.59 -17.33 20.40
N ILE A 317 -16.75 -18.04 19.65
CA ILE A 317 -16.74 -19.49 19.60
C ILE A 317 -15.31 -19.99 19.84
N GLU A 318 -15.09 -20.79 20.91
CA GLU A 318 -13.84 -21.55 21.03
C GLU A 318 -13.97 -22.84 20.22
N PHE A 319 -12.97 -23.13 19.38
CA PHE A 319 -12.94 -24.31 18.52
C PHE A 319 -11.51 -24.81 18.30
N LYS A 320 -11.39 -26.04 17.85
CA LYS A 320 -10.12 -26.64 17.46
C LYS A 320 -10.11 -26.83 15.94
N VAL A 321 -9.04 -26.38 15.30
CA VAL A 321 -8.80 -26.64 13.88
C VAL A 321 -8.40 -28.10 13.70
N TYR A 322 -9.08 -28.80 12.80
CA TYR A 322 -8.64 -30.11 12.32
C TYR A 322 -7.64 -29.90 11.19
N VAL A 323 -6.51 -30.56 11.31
CA VAL A 323 -5.46 -30.61 10.26
C VAL A 323 -5.20 -32.06 9.93
N SER A 324 -5.27 -32.42 8.65
CA SER A 324 -4.98 -33.78 8.20
C SER A 324 -3.48 -34.06 8.23
N ASP A 325 -3.12 -35.38 8.30
CA ASP A 325 -1.70 -35.79 8.22
C ASP A 325 -1.05 -35.36 6.90
N TYR A 326 -1.82 -35.26 5.83
CA TYR A 326 -1.36 -34.78 4.54
C TYR A 326 -0.95 -33.30 4.63
N GLU A 327 -1.80 -32.44 5.20
CA GLU A 327 -1.50 -31.01 5.39
C GLU A 327 -0.31 -30.81 6.33
N ILE A 328 -0.25 -31.57 7.45
CA ILE A 328 0.90 -31.54 8.35
C ILE A 328 2.19 -31.86 7.61
N ASN A 329 2.19 -32.87 6.73
CA ASN A 329 3.37 -33.24 5.95
C ASN A 329 3.72 -32.21 4.87
N LEU A 330 2.71 -31.59 4.26
CA LEU A 330 2.90 -30.56 3.23
C LEU A 330 3.54 -29.29 3.82
N PHE A 331 3.14 -28.90 5.03
CA PHE A 331 3.60 -27.68 5.69
C PHE A 331 4.74 -27.92 6.72
N ARG A 332 5.32 -29.09 6.75
CA ARG A 332 6.38 -29.48 7.71
C ARG A 332 7.71 -28.70 7.57
N GLY A 333 7.82 -27.75 6.68
CA GLY A 333 9.04 -26.99 6.44
C GLY A 333 9.04 -25.55 6.93
N GLY A 334 8.00 -25.11 7.59
CA GLY A 334 7.86 -23.75 8.10
C GLY A 334 8.25 -23.66 9.58
N ALA A 335 9.54 -23.82 9.89
CA ALA A 335 10.10 -23.48 11.20
C ALA A 335 11.26 -22.52 11.01
#